data_fe4b4db38fa47bb3ffe70fbbdf8ea692
#
_entry.id   fe4b4db38fa47bb3ffe70fbbdf8ea692
#
_cell.length_a   1.000
_cell.length_b   1.000
_cell.length_c   1.000
_cell.angle_alpha   90.00
_cell.angle_beta   90.00
_cell.angle_gamma   90.00
#
_symmetry.space_group_name_H-M   'P 1'
#
loop_
_entity.id
_entity.type
_entity.pdbx_description
1 polymer ?
#
loop_
_entity_poly.entity_id
_entity_poly.type
_entity_poly.pdbx_seq_one_letter_code
_entity_poly.pdbx_strand_id
1 'polypeptide(L)'
;GFFGMGGAWMVTPGLNILGFPMAFAIGTDIAHMAGKSLISTMRHGKFGNVDYKLGLIMLVGTVVGFEVGAQMIMWLERIGNVEFVVRILYLILLGLIAWMVFADVSKKMKKDRQARARGEAVDALSTGIEWHKTLHKIKIAPMVHFNAAGITCTAWLPILISFLTGWIAGILGIGGGLIRMPALIYLIGCPTHVAVGTDLFEVMISGLYGAFTYTMKGRTELVAAIIMLVGAAIGAQIGTVATKYIKGYGIRIAFGLAVIGCALSIILKLLAKEFPTYKVLLDNSSTTLVLGLVFAMSLYITVKMIQGARAEVAAKKNK
;
A
#
# COMPACT_ATOMS: atom_id res chain seq x y z
N GLY A 1 7.13 4.10 -4.78
CA GLY A 1 8.45 4.38 -4.20
C GLY A 1 8.36 5.16 -2.91
N PHE A 2 7.81 6.37 -2.94
CA PHE A 2 7.80 7.29 -1.80
C PHE A 2 7.08 6.75 -0.54
N PHE A 3 5.92 6.15 -0.70
CA PHE A 3 5.15 5.60 0.43
C PHE A 3 5.51 4.16 0.80
N GLY A 4 6.37 3.48 0.05
CA GLY A 4 6.75 2.08 0.29
C GLY A 4 5.68 1.03 0.01
N MET A 5 4.45 1.42 -0.27
CA MET A 5 3.26 0.56 -0.41
C MET A 5 2.83 0.33 -1.86
N GLY A 6 3.67 0.66 -2.81
CA GLY A 6 3.43 0.36 -4.21
C GLY A 6 2.37 1.19 -4.96
N GLY A 7 1.55 2.03 -4.30
CA GLY A 7 0.58 2.92 -4.95
C GLY A 7 -0.68 2.27 -5.53
N ALA A 8 -0.86 0.96 -5.40
CA ALA A 8 -2.00 0.23 -5.95
C ALA A 8 -3.36 0.69 -5.42
N TRP A 9 -3.43 1.20 -4.20
CA TRP A 9 -4.64 1.76 -3.60
C TRP A 9 -5.22 2.96 -4.38
N MET A 10 -4.42 3.58 -5.25
CA MET A 10 -4.84 4.68 -6.14
C MET A 10 -5.00 4.20 -7.59
N VAL A 11 -4.24 3.21 -8.03
CA VAL A 11 -4.19 2.78 -9.44
C VAL A 11 -5.47 2.07 -9.84
N THR A 12 -5.93 1.07 -9.09
CA THR A 12 -7.19 0.38 -9.40
C THR A 12 -8.40 1.33 -9.44
N PRO A 13 -8.67 2.18 -8.42
CA PRO A 13 -9.74 3.18 -8.53
C PRO A 13 -9.50 4.17 -9.66
N GLY A 14 -8.26 4.59 -9.89
CA GLY A 14 -7.90 5.49 -10.98
C GLY A 14 -8.21 4.93 -12.35
N LEU A 15 -7.84 3.69 -12.63
CA LEU A 15 -8.19 2.99 -13.87
C LEU A 15 -9.71 2.88 -14.05
N ASN A 16 -10.45 2.56 -12.99
CA ASN A 16 -11.90 2.49 -13.05
C ASN A 16 -12.54 3.87 -13.32
N ILE A 17 -11.99 4.93 -12.74
CA ILE A 17 -12.43 6.31 -13.01
C ILE A 17 -12.15 6.70 -14.48
N LEU A 18 -11.03 6.24 -15.04
CA LEU A 18 -10.67 6.45 -16.44
C LEU A 18 -11.47 5.56 -17.42
N GLY A 19 -12.41 4.75 -16.94
CA GLY A 19 -13.33 3.97 -17.76
C GLY A 19 -13.01 2.48 -17.89
N PHE A 20 -11.96 1.97 -17.24
CA PHE A 20 -11.73 0.52 -17.21
C PHE A 20 -12.80 -0.18 -16.39
N PRO A 21 -13.41 -1.28 -16.87
CA PRO A 21 -14.25 -2.13 -16.04
C PRO A 21 -13.49 -2.58 -14.80
N MET A 22 -14.17 -2.67 -13.64
CA MET A 22 -13.50 -2.87 -12.35
C MET A 22 -12.62 -4.14 -12.32
N ALA A 23 -13.11 -5.26 -12.86
CA ALA A 23 -12.33 -6.52 -12.91
C ALA A 23 -11.05 -6.37 -13.76
N PHE A 24 -11.09 -5.62 -14.87
CA PHE A 24 -9.92 -5.29 -15.69
C PHE A 24 -8.95 -4.34 -14.98
N ALA A 25 -9.48 -3.33 -14.28
CA ALA A 25 -8.67 -2.42 -13.48
C ALA A 25 -7.87 -3.18 -12.42
N ILE A 26 -8.52 -4.12 -11.71
CA ILE A 26 -7.91 -4.98 -10.71
C ILE A 26 -6.79 -5.85 -11.33
N GLY A 27 -7.11 -6.62 -12.37
CA GLY A 27 -6.16 -7.53 -13.00
C GLY A 27 -4.94 -6.82 -13.61
N THR A 28 -5.18 -5.65 -14.24
CA THR A 28 -4.14 -4.81 -14.85
C THR A 28 -3.20 -4.22 -13.78
N ASP A 29 -3.74 -3.76 -12.66
CA ASP A 29 -2.94 -3.23 -11.58
C ASP A 29 -2.08 -4.32 -10.90
N ILE A 30 -2.64 -5.52 -10.69
CA ILE A 30 -1.90 -6.66 -10.15
C ILE A 30 -0.72 -7.03 -11.04
N ALA A 31 -0.92 -7.08 -12.36
CA ALA A 31 0.14 -7.38 -13.33
C ALA A 31 1.27 -6.32 -13.28
N HIS A 32 0.92 -5.04 -13.23
CA HIS A 32 1.86 -3.94 -13.05
C HIS A 32 2.62 -4.04 -11.71
N MET A 33 1.94 -4.40 -10.63
CA MET A 33 2.55 -4.54 -9.31
C MET A 33 3.58 -5.66 -9.23
N ALA A 34 3.34 -6.79 -9.90
CA ALA A 34 4.27 -7.91 -9.93
C ALA A 34 5.66 -7.47 -10.44
N GLY A 35 5.70 -6.76 -11.57
CA GLY A 35 6.95 -6.27 -12.15
C GLY A 35 7.66 -5.24 -11.27
N LYS A 36 6.92 -4.30 -10.71
CA LYS A 36 7.47 -3.27 -9.81
C LYS A 36 8.05 -3.88 -8.52
N SER A 37 7.36 -4.86 -7.94
CA SER A 37 7.79 -5.51 -6.71
C SER A 37 9.06 -6.34 -6.90
N LEU A 38 9.26 -6.93 -8.09
CA LEU A 38 10.50 -7.62 -8.45
C LEU A 38 11.73 -6.70 -8.30
N ILE A 39 11.69 -5.52 -8.92
CA ILE A 39 12.78 -4.54 -8.87
C ILE A 39 13.05 -4.10 -7.42
N SER A 40 11.99 -3.85 -6.67
CA SER A 40 12.09 -3.40 -5.28
C SER A 40 12.63 -4.49 -4.36
N THR A 41 12.18 -5.74 -4.53
CA THR A 41 12.65 -6.90 -3.74
C THR A 41 14.14 -7.15 -3.95
N MET A 42 14.62 -7.09 -5.20
CA MET A 42 16.05 -7.24 -5.49
C MET A 42 16.91 -6.20 -4.74
N ARG A 43 16.41 -4.97 -4.61
CA ARG A 43 17.11 -3.90 -3.90
C ARG A 43 17.08 -4.09 -2.38
N HIS A 44 15.92 -4.40 -1.80
CA HIS A 44 15.78 -4.68 -0.37
C HIS A 44 16.52 -5.95 0.07
N GLY A 45 16.57 -6.98 -0.79
CA GLY A 45 17.34 -8.20 -0.56
C GLY A 45 18.84 -7.92 -0.39
N LYS A 46 19.42 -7.03 -1.23
CA LYS A 46 20.83 -6.61 -1.10
C LYS A 46 21.13 -5.90 0.22
N PHE A 47 20.13 -5.27 0.83
CA PHE A 47 20.27 -4.60 2.13
C PHE A 47 20.00 -5.51 3.33
N GLY A 48 19.69 -6.80 3.12
CA GLY A 48 19.30 -7.72 4.18
C GLY A 48 17.93 -7.43 4.82
N ASN A 49 17.10 -6.63 4.16
CA ASN A 49 15.79 -6.18 4.66
C ASN A 49 14.66 -7.14 4.27
N VAL A 50 14.95 -8.36 3.85
CA VAL A 50 13.93 -9.35 3.45
C VAL A 50 14.04 -10.57 4.35
N ASP A 51 12.98 -10.90 5.06
CA ASP A 51 12.86 -12.18 5.73
C ASP A 51 12.17 -13.18 4.77
N TYR A 52 12.99 -13.89 4.01
CA TYR A 52 12.50 -14.85 3.01
C TYR A 52 11.66 -15.97 3.64
N LYS A 53 12.01 -16.41 4.85
CA LYS A 53 11.30 -17.47 5.58
C LYS A 53 9.89 -16.99 5.96
N LEU A 54 9.79 -15.78 6.49
CA LEU A 54 8.51 -15.15 6.81
C LEU A 54 7.66 -14.97 5.54
N GLY A 55 8.25 -14.42 4.48
CA GLY A 55 7.57 -14.22 3.20
C GLY A 55 7.05 -15.52 2.58
N LEU A 56 7.83 -16.61 2.60
CA LEU A 56 7.41 -17.92 2.08
C LEU A 56 6.26 -18.53 2.90
N ILE A 57 6.27 -18.40 4.23
CA ILE A 57 5.16 -18.85 5.08
C ILE A 57 3.90 -18.04 4.78
N MET A 58 4.04 -16.73 4.58
CA MET A 58 2.93 -15.85 4.24
C MET A 58 2.34 -16.16 2.87
N LEU A 59 3.13 -16.57 1.90
CA LEU A 59 2.65 -16.92 0.55
C LEU A 59 1.56 -17.98 0.58
N VAL A 60 1.64 -18.96 1.48
CA VAL A 60 0.62 -20.01 1.63
C VAL A 60 -0.76 -19.39 1.90
N GLY A 61 -0.84 -18.48 2.87
CA GLY A 61 -2.09 -17.77 3.18
C GLY A 61 -2.51 -16.84 2.04
N THR A 62 -1.57 -16.06 1.49
CA THR A 62 -1.90 -15.08 0.44
C THR A 62 -2.42 -15.73 -0.83
N VAL A 63 -1.81 -16.81 -1.33
CA VAL A 63 -2.27 -17.48 -2.56
C VAL A 63 -3.69 -17.99 -2.40
N VAL A 64 -3.99 -18.66 -1.28
CA VAL A 64 -5.34 -19.14 -0.99
C VAL A 64 -6.33 -17.98 -0.85
N GLY A 65 -5.98 -16.97 -0.06
CA GLY A 65 -6.82 -15.79 0.13
C GLY A 65 -7.07 -15.05 -1.18
N PHE A 66 -6.02 -14.86 -1.98
CA PHE A 66 -6.10 -14.19 -3.28
C PHE A 66 -7.03 -14.92 -4.25
N GLU A 67 -6.92 -16.26 -4.35
CA GLU A 67 -7.82 -17.03 -5.22
C GLU A 67 -9.28 -16.91 -4.78
N VAL A 68 -9.56 -16.98 -3.47
CA VAL A 68 -10.91 -16.76 -2.94
C VAL A 68 -11.41 -15.36 -3.33
N GLY A 69 -10.57 -14.32 -3.21
CA GLY A 69 -10.90 -12.96 -3.61
C GLY A 69 -11.17 -12.83 -5.12
N ALA A 70 -10.32 -13.43 -5.95
CA ALA A 70 -10.47 -13.42 -7.41
C ALA A 70 -11.76 -14.14 -7.86
N GLN A 71 -12.09 -15.29 -7.25
CA GLN A 71 -13.34 -15.99 -7.52
C GLN A 71 -14.56 -15.15 -7.11
N MET A 72 -14.47 -14.46 -5.98
CA MET A 72 -15.53 -13.56 -5.51
C MET A 72 -15.75 -12.41 -6.52
N ILE A 73 -14.68 -11.82 -7.09
CA ILE A 73 -14.81 -10.78 -8.13
C ILE A 73 -15.50 -11.34 -9.39
N MET A 74 -15.10 -12.54 -9.85
CA MET A 74 -15.77 -13.16 -11.02
C MET A 74 -17.24 -13.45 -10.76
N TRP A 75 -17.58 -13.87 -9.56
CA TRP A 75 -18.97 -14.07 -9.16
C TRP A 75 -19.74 -12.74 -9.11
N LEU A 76 -19.18 -11.69 -8.49
CA LEU A 76 -19.77 -10.35 -8.44
C LEU A 76 -19.98 -9.74 -9.84
N GLU A 77 -19.05 -10.00 -10.77
CA GLU A 77 -19.15 -9.56 -12.16
C GLU A 77 -20.34 -10.21 -12.87
N ARG A 78 -20.57 -11.53 -12.63
CA ARG A 78 -21.72 -12.26 -13.22
C ARG A 78 -23.07 -11.73 -12.76
N ILE A 79 -23.17 -11.27 -11.50
CA ILE A 79 -24.40 -10.68 -10.95
C ILE A 79 -24.50 -9.15 -11.18
N GLY A 80 -23.52 -8.54 -11.87
CA GLY A 80 -23.52 -7.13 -12.24
C GLY A 80 -23.24 -6.14 -11.11
N ASN A 81 -22.80 -6.61 -9.93
CA ASN A 81 -22.63 -5.77 -8.73
C ASN A 81 -21.16 -5.48 -8.36
N VAL A 82 -20.20 -5.89 -9.20
CA VAL A 82 -18.76 -5.77 -8.87
C VAL A 82 -18.34 -4.33 -8.57
N GLU A 83 -18.78 -3.37 -9.37
CA GLU A 83 -18.36 -1.98 -9.19
C GLU A 83 -18.84 -1.37 -7.87
N PHE A 84 -20.10 -1.63 -7.50
CA PHE A 84 -20.67 -1.12 -6.27
C PHE A 84 -19.97 -1.72 -5.04
N VAL A 85 -19.85 -3.06 -5.00
CA VAL A 85 -19.23 -3.76 -3.86
C VAL A 85 -17.77 -3.36 -3.69
N VAL A 86 -16.99 -3.35 -4.78
CA VAL A 86 -15.58 -2.98 -4.73
C VAL A 86 -15.38 -1.53 -4.29
N ARG A 87 -16.19 -0.59 -4.78
CA ARG A 87 -16.15 0.82 -4.36
C ARG A 87 -16.44 0.99 -2.88
N ILE A 88 -17.45 0.29 -2.35
CA ILE A 88 -17.78 0.33 -0.91
C ILE A 88 -16.62 -0.24 -0.07
N LEU A 89 -16.06 -1.39 -0.48
CA LEU A 89 -14.90 -1.97 0.20
C LEU A 89 -13.68 -1.03 0.19
N TYR A 90 -13.44 -0.35 -0.95
CA TYR A 90 -12.40 0.68 -1.03
C TYR A 90 -12.66 1.84 -0.05
N LEU A 91 -13.90 2.35 0.03
CA LEU A 91 -14.24 3.43 0.94
C LEU A 91 -14.01 3.05 2.40
N ILE A 92 -14.45 1.84 2.79
CA ILE A 92 -14.23 1.31 4.14
C ILE A 92 -12.72 1.21 4.42
N LEU A 93 -11.96 0.63 3.49
CA LEU A 93 -10.52 0.46 3.65
C LEU A 93 -9.77 1.78 3.72
N LEU A 94 -10.03 2.69 2.77
CA LEU A 94 -9.37 4.00 2.73
C LEU A 94 -9.76 4.86 3.94
N GLY A 95 -11.02 4.78 4.40
CA GLY A 95 -11.48 5.43 5.62
C GLY A 95 -10.76 4.93 6.86
N LEU A 96 -10.62 3.60 6.98
CA LEU A 96 -9.86 2.97 8.08
C LEU A 96 -8.40 3.42 8.07
N ILE A 97 -7.77 3.41 6.90
CA ILE A 97 -6.36 3.82 6.75
C ILE A 97 -6.18 5.30 7.07
N ALA A 98 -7.05 6.18 6.56
CA ALA A 98 -7.02 7.60 6.88
C ALA A 98 -7.13 7.80 8.40
N TRP A 99 -8.10 7.14 9.03
CA TRP A 99 -8.25 7.20 10.49
C TRP A 99 -7.00 6.73 11.23
N MET A 100 -6.40 5.57 10.83
CA MET A 100 -5.18 5.06 11.45
C MET A 100 -4.00 6.03 11.30
N VAL A 101 -3.81 6.61 10.11
CA VAL A 101 -2.71 7.54 9.82
C VAL A 101 -2.86 8.81 10.65
N PHE A 102 -4.04 9.42 10.69
CA PHE A 102 -4.25 10.64 11.46
C PHE A 102 -4.24 10.39 12.96
N ALA A 103 -4.73 9.24 13.44
CA ALA A 103 -4.64 8.85 14.84
C ALA A 103 -3.17 8.65 15.27
N ASP A 104 -2.35 7.99 14.42
CA ASP A 104 -0.91 7.80 14.69
C ASP A 104 -0.16 9.14 14.69
N VAL A 105 -0.39 10.00 13.70
CA VAL A 105 0.21 11.34 13.63
C VAL A 105 -0.17 12.16 14.87
N SER A 106 -1.46 12.18 15.25
CA SER A 106 -1.94 12.93 16.41
C SER A 106 -1.33 12.44 17.72
N LYS A 107 -1.25 11.12 17.93
CA LYS A 107 -0.63 10.51 19.10
C LYS A 107 0.86 10.84 19.18
N LYS A 108 1.55 10.71 18.04
CA LYS A 108 2.99 11.00 17.98
C LYS A 108 3.28 12.48 18.21
N MET A 109 2.50 13.39 17.64
CA MET A 109 2.64 14.83 17.89
C MET A 109 2.47 15.19 19.38
N LYS A 110 1.49 14.58 20.06
CA LYS A 110 1.30 14.75 21.50
C LYS A 110 2.50 14.24 22.29
N LYS A 111 3.01 13.04 21.95
CA LYS A 111 4.16 12.42 22.63
C LYS A 111 5.44 13.26 22.42
N ASP A 112 5.71 13.72 21.21
CA ASP A 112 6.88 14.55 20.90
C ASP A 112 6.81 15.94 21.59
N ARG A 113 5.61 16.51 21.70
CA ARG A 113 5.40 17.76 22.47
C ARG A 113 5.69 17.57 23.96
N GLN A 114 5.27 16.44 24.53
CA GLN A 114 5.55 16.11 25.93
C GLN A 114 7.03 15.80 26.19
N ALA A 115 7.70 15.06 25.30
CA ALA A 115 9.13 14.76 25.39
C ALA A 115 9.97 16.05 25.32
N ARG A 116 9.66 16.95 24.38
CA ARG A 116 10.31 18.28 24.29
C ARG A 116 10.11 19.12 25.55
N ALA A 117 8.91 19.08 26.15
CA ALA A 117 8.63 19.79 27.40
C ALA A 117 9.42 19.24 28.60
N ARG A 118 9.86 17.97 28.53
CA ARG A 118 10.68 17.29 29.55
C ARG A 118 12.19 17.33 29.24
N GLY A 119 12.61 17.93 28.12
CA GLY A 119 14.01 17.92 27.68
C GLY A 119 14.52 16.55 27.20
N GLU A 120 13.63 15.59 26.93
CA GLU A 120 13.97 14.25 26.47
C GLU A 120 14.20 14.23 24.95
N ALA A 121 15.13 13.38 24.49
CA ALA A 121 15.35 13.18 23.05
C ALA A 121 14.12 12.54 22.39
N VAL A 122 13.64 13.15 21.29
CA VAL A 122 12.49 12.66 20.56
C VAL A 122 12.89 11.44 19.71
N ASP A 123 12.40 10.26 20.05
CA ASP A 123 12.64 9.04 19.29
C ASP A 123 11.79 9.04 18.01
N ALA A 124 12.45 9.26 16.86
CA ALA A 124 11.82 9.36 15.55
C ALA A 124 11.15 8.06 15.08
N LEU A 125 11.48 6.90 15.67
CA LEU A 125 11.10 5.56 15.21
C LEU A 125 10.05 4.86 16.08
N SER A 126 9.69 5.37 17.26
CA SER A 126 8.74 4.71 18.14
C SER A 126 7.31 4.71 17.57
N THR A 127 6.75 3.51 17.41
CA THR A 127 5.33 3.29 17.11
C THR A 127 4.54 3.17 18.42
N GLY A 128 3.38 3.84 18.51
CA GLY A 128 2.60 3.89 19.75
C GLY A 128 1.72 2.67 20.03
N ILE A 129 1.72 1.66 19.15
CA ILE A 129 0.82 0.50 19.21
C ILE A 129 1.66 -0.78 19.24
N GLU A 130 1.56 -1.56 20.34
CA GLU A 130 2.36 -2.77 20.57
C GLU A 130 1.49 -4.03 20.70
N TRP A 131 0.55 -4.25 19.78
CA TRP A 131 -0.33 -5.43 19.83
C TRP A 131 0.41 -6.77 19.70
N HIS A 132 1.58 -6.76 19.05
CA HIS A 132 2.43 -7.95 18.93
C HIS A 132 2.77 -8.58 20.28
N LYS A 133 2.96 -7.78 21.35
CA LYS A 133 3.28 -8.31 22.70
C LYS A 133 2.16 -9.19 23.26
N THR A 134 0.90 -8.90 22.90
CA THR A 134 -0.25 -9.72 23.33
C THR A 134 -0.40 -10.96 22.46
N LEU A 135 -0.19 -10.83 21.14
CA LEU A 135 -0.31 -11.94 20.20
C LEU A 135 0.80 -12.97 20.35
N HIS A 136 2.01 -12.56 20.73
CA HIS A 136 3.13 -13.47 20.98
C HIS A 136 2.96 -14.33 22.26
N LYS A 137 1.95 -14.03 23.09
CA LYS A 137 1.58 -14.93 24.22
C LYS A 137 0.92 -16.22 23.74
N ILE A 138 0.39 -16.24 22.52
CA ILE A 138 -0.23 -17.40 21.88
C ILE A 138 0.88 -18.31 21.37
N LYS A 139 1.18 -19.40 22.08
CA LYS A 139 2.22 -20.37 21.75
C LYS A 139 1.59 -21.64 21.14
N ILE A 140 1.17 -21.55 19.89
CA ILE A 140 0.65 -22.70 19.13
C ILE A 140 1.76 -23.21 18.20
N ALA A 141 2.05 -24.52 18.24
CA ALA A 141 3.02 -25.13 17.34
C ALA A 141 2.52 -25.08 15.87
N PRO A 142 3.40 -24.91 14.86
CA PRO A 142 4.85 -24.77 14.97
C PRO A 142 5.28 -23.34 15.31
N MET A 143 6.23 -23.21 16.27
CA MET A 143 6.90 -21.95 16.56
C MET A 143 8.07 -21.76 15.60
N VAL A 144 8.17 -20.61 14.98
CA VAL A 144 9.17 -20.32 13.95
C VAL A 144 9.95 -19.06 14.32
N HIS A 145 11.28 -19.17 14.23
CA HIS A 145 12.16 -18.01 14.38
C HIS A 145 12.43 -17.39 12.99
N PHE A 146 12.26 -16.06 12.89
CA PHE A 146 12.47 -15.25 11.71
C PHE A 146 13.71 -14.38 11.89
N ASN A 147 14.79 -14.74 11.16
CA ASN A 147 16.12 -14.20 11.42
C ASN A 147 16.24 -12.70 11.10
N ALA A 148 15.77 -12.26 9.95
CA ALA A 148 15.87 -10.85 9.56
C ALA A 148 14.90 -9.96 10.39
N ALA A 149 13.75 -10.50 10.78
CA ALA A 149 12.80 -9.82 11.65
C ALA A 149 13.21 -9.83 13.12
N GLY A 150 14.06 -10.76 13.55
CA GLY A 150 14.50 -10.93 14.95
C GLY A 150 13.38 -11.37 15.90
N ILE A 151 12.35 -12.05 15.40
CA ILE A 151 11.15 -12.42 16.16
C ILE A 151 10.88 -13.92 16.09
N THR A 152 10.22 -14.44 17.14
CA THR A 152 9.74 -15.82 17.20
C THR A 152 8.24 -15.80 17.45
N CYS A 153 7.46 -16.35 16.53
CA CYS A 153 6.01 -16.48 16.71
C CYS A 153 5.48 -17.76 16.07
N THR A 154 4.20 -18.06 16.32
CA THR A 154 3.54 -19.19 15.66
C THR A 154 3.42 -18.94 14.15
N ALA A 155 3.66 -19.98 13.32
CA ALA A 155 3.52 -19.88 11.86
C ALA A 155 2.06 -19.57 11.43
N TRP A 156 1.09 -19.91 12.23
CA TRP A 156 -0.32 -19.65 11.94
C TRP A 156 -0.66 -18.17 11.92
N LEU A 157 0.03 -17.34 12.69
CA LEU A 157 -0.23 -15.90 12.73
C LEU A 157 0.12 -15.22 11.40
N PRO A 158 1.33 -15.38 10.82
CA PRO A 158 1.62 -14.88 9.47
C PRO A 158 0.69 -15.45 8.40
N ILE A 159 0.34 -16.75 8.46
CA ILE A 159 -0.57 -17.40 7.49
C ILE A 159 -1.96 -16.76 7.55
N LEU A 160 -2.53 -16.58 8.74
CA LEU A 160 -3.86 -15.97 8.89
C LEU A 160 -3.87 -14.52 8.41
N ILE A 161 -2.88 -13.73 8.80
CA ILE A 161 -2.74 -12.34 8.37
C ILE A 161 -2.63 -12.29 6.84
N SER A 162 -1.80 -13.14 6.25
CA SER A 162 -1.60 -13.16 4.80
C SER A 162 -2.81 -13.68 4.04
N PHE A 163 -3.56 -14.63 4.59
CA PHE A 163 -4.85 -15.05 4.02
C PHE A 163 -5.84 -13.88 3.95
N LEU A 164 -6.06 -13.17 5.05
CA LEU A 164 -6.97 -12.04 5.09
C LEU A 164 -6.52 -10.89 4.16
N THR A 165 -5.24 -10.57 4.18
CA THR A 165 -4.70 -9.52 3.30
C THR A 165 -4.67 -9.95 1.83
N GLY A 166 -4.43 -11.22 1.54
CA GLY A 166 -4.51 -11.81 0.22
C GLY A 166 -5.93 -11.81 -0.34
N TRP A 167 -6.91 -12.16 0.48
CA TRP A 167 -8.33 -12.10 0.14
C TRP A 167 -8.76 -10.69 -0.26
N ILE A 168 -8.43 -9.69 0.57
CA ILE A 168 -8.70 -8.29 0.25
C ILE A 168 -7.92 -7.83 -0.98
N ALA A 169 -6.67 -8.28 -1.14
CA ALA A 169 -5.86 -7.97 -2.32
C ALA A 169 -6.47 -8.53 -3.61
N GLY A 170 -7.00 -9.76 -3.56
CA GLY A 170 -7.70 -10.38 -4.68
C GLY A 170 -8.97 -9.65 -5.08
N ILE A 171 -9.71 -9.11 -4.11
CA ILE A 171 -10.94 -8.34 -4.37
C ILE A 171 -10.62 -6.91 -4.87
N LEU A 172 -9.66 -6.24 -4.25
CA LEU A 172 -9.41 -4.81 -4.50
C LEU A 172 -8.28 -4.55 -5.50
N GLY A 173 -7.45 -5.52 -5.80
CA GLY A 173 -6.31 -5.34 -6.69
C GLY A 173 -5.12 -4.59 -6.06
N ILE A 174 -5.12 -4.36 -4.75
CA ILE A 174 -4.12 -3.53 -4.06
C ILE A 174 -2.82 -4.26 -3.69
N GLY A 175 -2.67 -5.53 -4.07
CA GLY A 175 -1.48 -6.34 -3.77
C GLY A 175 -1.22 -6.61 -2.29
N GLY A 176 -2.16 -6.28 -1.42
CA GLY A 176 -2.10 -6.54 0.04
C GLY A 176 -1.19 -5.63 0.85
N GLY A 177 -0.18 -4.99 0.27
CA GLY A 177 0.85 -4.22 0.99
C GLY A 177 0.31 -3.10 1.86
N LEU A 178 -0.80 -2.48 1.46
CA LEU A 178 -1.45 -1.42 2.21
C LEU A 178 -1.93 -1.85 3.61
N ILE A 179 -2.37 -3.10 3.75
CA ILE A 179 -2.87 -3.68 5.00
C ILE A 179 -1.79 -4.54 5.64
N ARG A 180 -1.07 -5.31 4.83
CA ARG A 180 -0.07 -6.27 5.30
C ARG A 180 1.11 -5.60 5.98
N MET A 181 1.60 -4.49 5.45
CA MET A 181 2.70 -3.76 6.06
C MET A 181 2.39 -3.28 7.49
N PRO A 182 1.26 -2.61 7.78
CA PRO A 182 0.85 -2.36 9.16
C PRO A 182 0.68 -3.63 10.00
N ALA A 183 0.12 -4.70 9.43
CA ALA A 183 -0.04 -5.96 10.14
C ALA A 183 1.31 -6.59 10.52
N LEU A 184 2.30 -6.59 9.63
CA LEU A 184 3.66 -7.03 9.93
C LEU A 184 4.31 -6.24 11.06
N ILE A 185 4.11 -4.93 11.09
CA ILE A 185 4.69 -4.04 12.09
C ILE A 185 3.97 -4.18 13.43
N TYR A 186 2.64 -4.09 13.46
CA TYR A 186 1.86 -3.98 14.69
C TYR A 186 1.42 -5.32 15.28
N LEU A 187 1.13 -6.34 14.44
CA LEU A 187 0.65 -7.65 14.89
C LEU A 187 1.78 -8.68 15.00
N ILE A 188 2.75 -8.65 14.07
CA ILE A 188 3.89 -9.58 14.08
C ILE A 188 5.09 -8.97 14.80
N GLY A 189 5.23 -7.62 14.82
CA GLY A 189 6.32 -6.94 15.51
C GLY A 189 7.60 -6.80 14.65
N CYS A 190 7.48 -6.92 13.31
CA CYS A 190 8.62 -6.75 12.42
C CYS A 190 9.16 -5.31 12.45
N PRO A 191 10.48 -5.11 12.42
CA PRO A 191 11.08 -3.82 12.13
C PRO A 191 10.57 -3.29 10.79
N THR A 192 10.28 -1.99 10.71
CA THR A 192 9.64 -1.37 9.53
C THR A 192 10.37 -1.67 8.22
N HIS A 193 11.71 -1.64 8.22
CA HIS A 193 12.51 -1.92 7.01
C HIS A 193 12.40 -3.38 6.56
N VAL A 194 12.31 -4.33 7.52
CA VAL A 194 12.11 -5.75 7.22
C VAL A 194 10.68 -6.01 6.78
N ALA A 195 9.70 -5.36 7.40
CA ALA A 195 8.31 -5.47 7.00
C ALA A 195 8.12 -5.02 5.53
N VAL A 196 8.71 -3.88 5.13
CA VAL A 196 8.66 -3.39 3.73
C VAL A 196 9.32 -4.36 2.77
N GLY A 197 10.54 -4.84 3.08
CA GLY A 197 11.26 -5.76 2.20
C GLY A 197 10.57 -7.11 2.05
N THR A 198 10.06 -7.65 3.15
CA THR A 198 9.34 -8.94 3.16
C THR A 198 8.00 -8.85 2.45
N ASP A 199 7.26 -7.73 2.63
CA ASP A 199 6.01 -7.48 1.91
C ASP A 199 6.25 -7.39 0.39
N LEU A 200 7.27 -6.66 -0.05
CA LEU A 200 7.62 -6.55 -1.47
C LEU A 200 8.01 -7.91 -2.08
N PHE A 201 8.74 -8.75 -1.35
CA PHE A 201 9.06 -10.11 -1.78
C PHE A 201 7.81 -10.95 -1.94
N GLU A 202 6.91 -10.87 -1.00
CA GLU A 202 5.65 -11.61 -1.02
C GLU A 202 4.74 -11.10 -2.16
N VAL A 203 4.59 -9.77 -2.33
CA VAL A 203 3.81 -9.16 -3.43
C VAL A 203 4.41 -9.50 -4.80
N MET A 204 5.73 -9.68 -4.91
CA MET A 204 6.37 -10.12 -6.16
C MET A 204 5.81 -11.48 -6.59
N ILE A 205 5.74 -12.45 -5.69
CA ILE A 205 5.30 -13.82 -6.02
C ILE A 205 3.78 -13.89 -6.09
N SER A 206 3.06 -13.34 -5.12
CA SER A 206 1.59 -13.31 -5.11
C SER A 206 1.03 -12.47 -6.26
N GLY A 207 1.72 -11.40 -6.64
CA GLY A 207 1.37 -10.58 -7.79
C GLY A 207 1.57 -11.30 -9.12
N LEU A 208 2.63 -12.10 -9.28
CA LEU A 208 2.80 -12.97 -10.46
C LEU A 208 1.68 -14.00 -10.55
N TYR A 209 1.35 -14.65 -9.43
CA TYR A 209 0.22 -15.58 -9.36
C TYR A 209 -1.10 -14.87 -9.71
N GLY A 210 -1.35 -13.70 -9.14
CA GLY A 210 -2.54 -12.91 -9.40
C GLY A 210 -2.62 -12.41 -10.84
N ALA A 211 -1.51 -11.94 -11.42
CA ALA A 211 -1.43 -11.55 -12.82
C ALA A 211 -1.78 -12.74 -13.74
N PHE A 212 -1.21 -13.92 -13.46
CA PHE A 212 -1.55 -15.14 -14.18
C PHE A 212 -3.04 -15.47 -14.04
N THR A 213 -3.58 -15.49 -12.82
CA THR A 213 -4.99 -15.80 -12.54
C THR A 213 -5.95 -14.86 -13.28
N TYR A 214 -5.74 -13.55 -13.22
CA TYR A 214 -6.60 -12.57 -13.88
C TYR A 214 -6.42 -12.59 -15.41
N THR A 215 -5.21 -12.83 -15.91
CA THR A 215 -4.94 -12.96 -17.35
C THR A 215 -5.64 -14.20 -17.91
N MET A 216 -5.57 -15.35 -17.24
CA MET A 216 -6.28 -16.57 -17.64
C MET A 216 -7.80 -16.41 -17.63
N LYS A 217 -8.32 -15.55 -16.77
CA LYS A 217 -9.73 -15.17 -16.73
C LYS A 217 -10.09 -14.07 -17.77
N GLY A 218 -9.12 -13.63 -18.60
CA GLY A 218 -9.33 -12.58 -19.61
C GLY A 218 -9.64 -11.20 -19.02
N ARG A 219 -9.10 -10.90 -17.83
CA ARG A 219 -9.36 -9.65 -17.09
C ARG A 219 -8.10 -8.82 -16.84
N THR A 220 -7.17 -8.84 -17.78
CA THR A 220 -5.91 -8.08 -17.71
C THR A 220 -5.65 -7.38 -19.03
N GLU A 221 -5.39 -6.08 -18.99
CA GLU A 221 -4.95 -5.29 -20.14
C GLU A 221 -3.42 -5.15 -20.08
N LEU A 222 -2.71 -6.06 -20.77
CA LEU A 222 -1.25 -6.17 -20.67
C LEU A 222 -0.52 -4.91 -21.16
N VAL A 223 -1.03 -4.25 -22.21
CA VAL A 223 -0.42 -3.04 -22.76
C VAL A 223 -0.46 -1.92 -21.71
N ALA A 224 -1.60 -1.71 -21.06
CA ALA A 224 -1.75 -0.75 -19.97
C ALA A 224 -0.83 -1.10 -18.79
N ALA A 225 -0.74 -2.39 -18.40
CA ALA A 225 0.15 -2.84 -17.34
C ALA A 225 1.63 -2.53 -17.62
N ILE A 226 2.10 -2.73 -18.85
CA ILE A 226 3.48 -2.44 -19.27
C ILE A 226 3.75 -0.93 -19.25
N ILE A 227 2.84 -0.12 -19.79
CA ILE A 227 2.98 1.36 -19.77
C ILE A 227 3.06 1.86 -18.32
N MET A 228 2.18 1.37 -17.45
CA MET A 228 2.20 1.71 -16.02
C MET A 228 3.48 1.23 -15.33
N LEU A 229 4.02 0.05 -15.70
CA LEU A 229 5.27 -0.46 -15.13
C LEU A 229 6.46 0.44 -15.46
N VAL A 230 6.57 0.94 -16.70
CA VAL A 230 7.61 1.89 -17.09
C VAL A 230 7.51 3.18 -16.26
N GLY A 231 6.32 3.76 -16.16
CA GLY A 231 6.09 4.95 -15.33
C GLY A 231 6.37 4.70 -13.85
N ALA A 232 5.96 3.54 -13.33
CA ALA A 232 6.20 3.17 -11.93
C ALA A 232 7.68 2.92 -11.64
N ALA A 233 8.46 2.35 -12.57
CA ALA A 233 9.89 2.15 -12.41
C ALA A 233 10.64 3.48 -12.23
N ILE A 234 10.31 4.49 -13.05
CA ILE A 234 10.85 5.85 -12.96
C ILE A 234 10.38 6.52 -11.65
N GLY A 235 9.07 6.51 -11.40
CA GLY A 235 8.48 7.12 -10.21
C GLY A 235 8.95 6.48 -8.89
N ALA A 236 9.20 5.17 -8.88
CA ALA A 236 9.73 4.48 -7.72
C ALA A 236 11.16 4.93 -7.39
N GLN A 237 12.00 5.14 -8.39
CA GLN A 237 13.38 5.64 -8.18
C GLN A 237 13.37 7.08 -7.63
N ILE A 238 12.59 7.97 -8.23
CA ILE A 238 12.43 9.35 -7.75
C ILE A 238 11.86 9.34 -6.32
N GLY A 239 10.81 8.56 -6.08
CA GLY A 239 10.16 8.46 -4.77
C GLY A 239 11.08 7.93 -3.68
N THR A 240 11.91 6.93 -3.95
CA THR A 240 12.88 6.41 -2.97
C THR A 240 13.96 7.43 -2.63
N VAL A 241 14.46 8.19 -3.60
CA VAL A 241 15.40 9.28 -3.34
C VAL A 241 14.75 10.39 -2.51
N ALA A 242 13.50 10.73 -2.79
CA ALA A 242 12.78 11.77 -2.06
C ALA A 242 12.58 11.44 -0.57
N THR A 243 12.48 10.16 -0.18
CA THR A 243 12.39 9.77 1.24
C THR A 243 13.63 10.15 2.06
N LYS A 244 14.77 10.35 1.40
CA LYS A 244 15.99 10.82 2.05
C LYS A 244 15.84 12.27 2.57
N TYR A 245 15.07 13.08 1.85
CA TYR A 245 14.91 14.51 2.11
C TYR A 245 13.61 14.85 2.86
N ILE A 246 12.57 14.03 2.72
CA ILE A 246 11.29 14.23 3.38
C ILE A 246 11.20 13.22 4.52
N LYS A 247 11.31 13.70 5.76
CA LYS A 247 11.31 12.85 6.96
C LYS A 247 10.09 13.15 7.85
N GLY A 248 9.72 12.17 8.67
CA GLY A 248 8.78 12.32 9.76
C GLY A 248 7.32 12.50 9.33
N TYR A 249 6.66 13.52 9.89
CA TYR A 249 5.21 13.75 9.71
C TYR A 249 4.80 14.09 8.28
N GLY A 250 5.67 14.75 7.50
CA GLY A 250 5.37 15.19 6.14
C GLY A 250 4.93 14.06 5.21
N ILE A 251 5.60 12.92 5.29
CA ILE A 251 5.24 11.72 4.50
C ILE A 251 3.87 11.19 4.91
N ARG A 252 3.61 11.09 6.22
CA ARG A 252 2.37 10.52 6.76
C ARG A 252 1.17 11.40 6.47
N ILE A 253 1.30 12.72 6.66
CA ILE A 253 0.24 13.68 6.35
C ILE A 253 -0.07 13.68 4.85
N ALA A 254 0.97 13.75 4.00
CA ALA A 254 0.81 13.69 2.56
C ALA A 254 0.08 12.41 2.13
N PHE A 255 0.44 11.26 2.70
CA PHE A 255 -0.24 10.00 2.45
C PHE A 255 -1.70 10.03 2.91
N GLY A 256 -1.97 10.50 4.13
CA GLY A 256 -3.34 10.61 4.66
C GLY A 256 -4.22 11.52 3.79
N LEU A 257 -3.71 12.67 3.33
CA LEU A 257 -4.43 13.56 2.42
C LEU A 257 -4.70 12.89 1.06
N ALA A 258 -3.74 12.15 0.54
CA ALA A 258 -3.90 11.41 -0.71
C ALA A 258 -4.97 10.32 -0.60
N VAL A 259 -5.01 9.60 0.53
CA VAL A 259 -6.04 8.58 0.83
C VAL A 259 -7.43 9.21 0.92
N ILE A 260 -7.58 10.34 1.61
CA ILE A 260 -8.85 11.08 1.70
C ILE A 260 -9.30 11.57 0.31
N GLY A 261 -8.40 12.14 -0.47
CA GLY A 261 -8.73 12.60 -1.81
C GLY A 261 -9.19 11.46 -2.74
N CYS A 262 -8.56 10.28 -2.63
CA CYS A 262 -8.99 9.09 -3.36
C CYS A 262 -10.38 8.62 -2.88
N ALA A 263 -10.62 8.57 -1.56
CA ALA A 263 -11.93 8.20 -1.01
C ALA A 263 -13.03 9.19 -1.49
N LEU A 264 -12.76 10.49 -1.46
CA LEU A 264 -13.69 11.51 -1.95
C LEU A 264 -14.01 11.33 -3.43
N SER A 265 -13.01 11.01 -4.26
CA SER A 265 -13.22 10.72 -5.67
C SER A 265 -14.14 9.51 -5.90
N ILE A 266 -13.97 8.44 -5.11
CA ILE A 266 -14.85 7.27 -5.16
C ILE A 266 -16.29 7.64 -4.75
N ILE A 267 -16.46 8.49 -3.72
CA ILE A 267 -17.77 8.99 -3.30
C ILE A 267 -18.44 9.76 -4.44
N LEU A 268 -17.73 10.67 -5.09
CA LEU A 268 -18.25 11.40 -6.25
C LEU A 268 -18.72 10.46 -7.36
N LYS A 269 -17.95 9.38 -7.63
CA LYS A 269 -18.31 8.38 -8.63
C LYS A 269 -19.56 7.56 -8.25
N LEU A 270 -19.77 7.29 -6.96
CA LEU A 270 -20.99 6.65 -6.46
C LEU A 270 -22.19 7.59 -6.58
N LEU A 271 -22.04 8.86 -6.20
CA LEU A 271 -23.08 9.88 -6.33
C LEU A 271 -23.47 10.11 -7.78
N ALA A 272 -22.53 10.05 -8.72
CA ALA A 272 -22.80 10.17 -10.15
C ALA A 272 -23.75 9.09 -10.67
N LYS A 273 -23.77 7.91 -10.04
CA LYS A 273 -24.71 6.84 -10.37
C LYS A 273 -26.12 7.09 -9.83
N GLU A 274 -26.22 7.67 -8.63
CA GLU A 274 -27.50 7.94 -7.96
C GLU A 274 -28.19 9.21 -8.50
N PHE A 275 -27.41 10.18 -8.99
CA PHE A 275 -27.91 11.47 -9.50
C PHE A 275 -27.61 11.65 -10.99
N PRO A 276 -28.42 11.07 -11.91
CA PRO A 276 -28.16 11.11 -13.35
C PRO A 276 -28.08 12.52 -13.92
N THR A 277 -28.83 13.48 -13.36
CA THR A 277 -28.83 14.90 -13.78
C THR A 277 -27.45 15.55 -13.63
N TYR A 278 -26.69 15.17 -12.59
CA TYR A 278 -25.35 15.71 -12.29
C TYR A 278 -24.23 14.75 -12.67
N LYS A 279 -24.52 13.67 -13.37
CA LYS A 279 -23.57 12.59 -13.68
C LYS A 279 -22.28 13.12 -14.32
N VAL A 280 -22.39 13.91 -15.38
CA VAL A 280 -21.22 14.44 -16.12
C VAL A 280 -20.36 15.33 -15.21
N LEU A 281 -20.99 16.18 -14.41
CA LEU A 281 -20.29 17.06 -13.48
C LEU A 281 -19.55 16.24 -12.41
N LEU A 282 -20.20 15.28 -11.80
CA LEU A 282 -19.64 14.43 -10.74
C LEU A 282 -18.53 13.51 -11.26
N ASP A 283 -18.70 12.94 -12.45
CA ASP A 283 -17.68 12.12 -13.11
C ASP A 283 -16.43 12.94 -13.46
N ASN A 284 -16.61 14.13 -14.04
CA ASN A 284 -15.50 15.04 -14.34
C ASN A 284 -14.80 15.51 -13.07
N SER A 285 -15.55 15.87 -12.04
CA SER A 285 -14.99 16.26 -10.74
C SER A 285 -14.19 15.13 -10.09
N SER A 286 -14.67 13.89 -10.14
CA SER A 286 -13.97 12.70 -9.67
C SER A 286 -12.65 12.49 -10.40
N THR A 287 -12.67 12.57 -11.74
CA THR A 287 -11.48 12.40 -12.59
C THR A 287 -10.46 13.52 -12.33
N THR A 288 -10.92 14.77 -12.30
CA THR A 288 -10.06 15.95 -12.05
C THR A 288 -9.44 15.86 -10.65
N LEU A 289 -10.19 15.40 -9.66
CA LEU A 289 -9.68 15.23 -8.28
C LEU A 289 -8.54 14.21 -8.22
N VAL A 290 -8.68 13.04 -8.88
CA VAL A 290 -7.63 12.00 -8.88
C VAL A 290 -6.40 12.49 -9.65
N LEU A 291 -6.57 13.02 -10.85
CA LEU A 291 -5.44 13.51 -11.65
C LEU A 291 -4.75 14.70 -10.98
N GLY A 292 -5.52 15.64 -10.42
CA GLY A 292 -5.00 16.78 -9.66
C GLY A 292 -4.24 16.34 -8.41
N LEU A 293 -4.74 15.33 -7.70
CA LEU A 293 -4.06 14.74 -6.54
C LEU A 293 -2.72 14.12 -6.91
N VAL A 294 -2.68 13.30 -7.98
CA VAL A 294 -1.45 12.68 -8.49
C VAL A 294 -0.43 13.75 -8.87
N PHE A 295 -0.88 14.78 -9.60
CA PHE A 295 -0.03 15.89 -10.01
C PHE A 295 0.50 16.69 -8.82
N ALA A 296 -0.38 17.08 -7.89
CA ALA A 296 -0.01 17.83 -6.68
C ALA A 296 0.99 17.06 -5.81
N MET A 297 0.78 15.74 -5.62
CA MET A 297 1.69 14.88 -4.87
C MET A 297 3.04 14.74 -5.56
N SER A 298 3.05 14.54 -6.88
CA SER A 298 4.29 14.45 -7.66
C SER A 298 5.07 15.75 -7.59
N LEU A 299 4.39 16.89 -7.72
CA LEU A 299 4.98 18.22 -7.59
C LEU A 299 5.55 18.46 -6.19
N TYR A 300 4.76 18.16 -5.15
CA TYR A 300 5.21 18.28 -3.74
C TYR A 300 6.48 17.47 -3.48
N ILE A 301 6.51 16.20 -3.90
CA ILE A 301 7.67 15.32 -3.73
C ILE A 301 8.89 15.87 -4.46
N THR A 302 8.72 16.30 -5.72
CA THR A 302 9.81 16.84 -6.55
C THR A 302 10.37 18.14 -5.98
N VAL A 303 9.51 19.07 -5.57
CA VAL A 303 9.93 20.35 -4.95
C VAL A 303 10.70 20.11 -3.66
N LYS A 304 10.20 19.23 -2.78
CA LYS A 304 10.89 18.89 -1.52
C LYS A 304 12.21 18.19 -1.75
N MET A 305 12.30 17.31 -2.74
CA MET A 305 13.55 16.66 -3.12
C MET A 305 14.59 17.68 -3.61
N ILE A 306 14.20 18.63 -4.48
CA ILE A 306 15.09 19.68 -4.98
C ILE A 306 15.55 20.60 -3.84
N GLN A 307 14.64 21.01 -2.95
CA GLN A 307 14.98 21.82 -1.77
C GLN A 307 15.98 21.12 -0.86
N GLY A 308 15.77 19.83 -0.57
CA GLY A 308 16.66 19.03 0.25
C GLY A 308 18.03 18.81 -0.37
N ALA A 309 18.08 18.52 -1.68
CA ALA A 309 19.35 18.38 -2.42
C ALA A 309 20.15 19.67 -2.46
N ARG A 310 19.50 20.82 -2.68
CA ARG A 310 20.15 22.15 -2.63
C ARG A 310 20.73 22.45 -1.24
N ALA A 311 20.00 22.13 -0.16
CA ALA A 311 20.49 22.32 1.20
C ALA A 311 21.71 21.43 1.51
N GLU A 312 21.74 20.18 1.01
CA GLU A 312 22.90 19.29 1.16
C GLU A 312 24.15 19.82 0.44
N VAL A 313 23.99 20.34 -0.79
CA VAL A 313 25.07 20.95 -1.57
C VAL A 313 25.60 22.23 -0.88
N ALA A 314 24.70 23.07 -0.37
CA ALA A 314 25.09 24.28 0.36
C ALA A 314 25.86 23.94 1.65
N ALA A 315 25.43 22.92 2.39
CA ALA A 315 26.12 22.47 3.60
C ALA A 315 27.53 21.88 3.32
N LYS A 316 27.72 21.25 2.15
CA LYS A 316 29.03 20.75 1.71
C LYS A 316 29.99 21.84 1.24
N LYS A 317 29.49 22.99 0.76
CA LYS A 317 30.33 24.15 0.36
C LYS A 317 30.83 24.95 1.56
N ASN A 318 30.16 24.85 2.72
CA ASN A 318 30.51 25.57 3.95
C ASN A 318 31.36 24.73 4.91
N LYS A 319 31.77 23.52 4.52
CA LYS A 319 32.78 22.67 5.19
C LYS A 319 34.06 22.64 4.36
#